data_0df96eb5f1471d3aa587c7c14719dd92
#
_entry.id   0df96eb5f1471d3aa587c7c14719dd92
#
_cell.length_a   1.000
_cell.length_b   1.000
_cell.length_c   1.000
_cell.angle_alpha   90.00
_cell.angle_beta   90.00
_cell.angle_gamma   90.00
#
_symmetry.space_group_name_H-M   'P 1'
#
loop_
_entity.id
_entity.type
_entity.pdbx_description
1 polymer ?
#
loop_
_entity_poly.entity_id
_entity_poly.type
_entity_poly.pdbx_seq_one_letter_code
_entity_poly.pdbx_strand_id
1 'polypeptide(L)'
;MIATFKKNLHITIIFFLSFSLASCGWFESKNYEATIRVTSYGIPHIMAENWGDLGFGYGYQFASDNLCIFAKHVVRVNGQMAKHFGRTNEHLSNDALLGFFGRESIIRMGLLQLDQRMADVSEGYAAGYNHYLENIPEGRHESCVDAEWLRPIDRFDVFRMSMYITLLASFSDPRVANAVLELGMDEQSSSDNLRASNFEWSESMGSNSYALGSEVTQTGKAMLLGNPHYPWRGQRRFYQVHMTIPGEMNVMGITILGSSLINVGFTEQLAWTHTVSNANRFTLYELDLSDQDRDVYFFDRKRFRIRSIPVAVDVKEEDGTLTKETIKLNFSRYGLLLDAGILLDDDTLKGWPNKDGKVFSIRDVAMENTRVGDTLVGMLTATSFDNFLDAIKDNLGLSFINTIAVNSNGEAFYGDYSTIPYLTDEQLLDCQPSETGQALNQSSIDILRNPIGIPVLAGNRSACDWIVDPAAPQEGLIPGEKLASIRTNQYASNSNDSYWLVNLDKPLTGYLKVMGGEDYQVSLRSQLALLQ
;
A
#
# COMPACT_ATOMS: atom_id res chain seq x y z
N MET A 1 -7.87 -73.20 -27.11
CA MET A 1 -8.18 -71.83 -27.53
C MET A 1 -7.39 -70.89 -26.61
N ILE A 2 -6.10 -70.81 -26.86
CA ILE A 2 -5.15 -69.93 -26.15
C ILE A 2 -4.28 -69.32 -27.24
N ALA A 3 -4.46 -68.10 -27.55
CA ALA A 3 -3.46 -67.23 -28.21
C ALA A 3 -3.95 -65.77 -28.23
N THR A 4 -3.03 -64.89 -28.04
CA THR A 4 -3.07 -63.42 -28.18
C THR A 4 -3.29 -62.62 -26.92
N PHE A 5 -2.20 -62.51 -26.11
CA PHE A 5 -1.95 -61.34 -25.25
C PHE A 5 -0.43 -61.24 -25.06
N LYS A 6 0.30 -60.80 -26.06
CA LYS A 6 1.73 -60.42 -25.96
C LYS A 6 2.17 -59.59 -27.15
N LYS A 7 1.56 -58.39 -27.31
CA LYS A 7 2.13 -57.40 -28.27
C LYS A 7 1.90 -55.93 -27.94
N ASN A 8 1.31 -55.57 -26.80
CA ASN A 8 1.01 -54.16 -26.49
C ASN A 8 1.80 -53.56 -25.30
N LEU A 9 2.86 -54.23 -24.79
CA LEU A 9 3.60 -53.73 -23.62
C LEU A 9 4.92 -53.05 -23.96
N HIS A 10 5.33 -52.99 -25.23
CA HIS A 10 6.60 -52.38 -25.62
C HIS A 10 6.48 -50.98 -26.27
N ILE A 11 5.28 -50.53 -26.62
CA ILE A 11 5.08 -49.23 -27.26
C ILE A 11 4.80 -48.12 -26.21
N THR A 12 4.32 -48.50 -25.03
CA THR A 12 3.99 -47.52 -23.97
C THR A 12 5.20 -47.01 -23.19
N ILE A 13 6.30 -47.75 -23.17
CA ILE A 13 7.52 -47.36 -22.43
C ILE A 13 8.41 -46.41 -23.25
N ILE A 14 8.34 -46.43 -24.57
CA ILE A 14 9.14 -45.54 -25.44
C ILE A 14 8.51 -44.15 -25.53
N PHE A 15 7.20 -43.99 -25.30
CA PHE A 15 6.53 -42.69 -25.33
C PHE A 15 6.70 -41.90 -24.01
N PHE A 16 7.02 -42.56 -22.89
CA PHE A 16 7.27 -41.86 -21.61
C PHE A 16 8.72 -41.40 -21.47
N LEU A 17 9.68 -41.97 -22.20
CA LEU A 17 11.08 -41.53 -22.15
C LEU A 17 11.38 -40.34 -23.10
N SER A 18 10.52 -40.08 -24.08
CA SER A 18 10.70 -38.94 -25.00
C SER A 18 10.04 -37.64 -24.50
N PHE A 19 9.22 -37.72 -23.43
CA PHE A 19 8.60 -36.52 -22.85
C PHE A 19 9.41 -35.92 -21.67
N SER A 20 10.40 -36.65 -21.17
CA SER A 20 11.26 -36.20 -20.08
C SER A 20 12.52 -35.42 -20.51
N LEU A 21 12.74 -35.25 -21.82
CA LEU A 21 13.89 -34.52 -22.36
C LEU A 21 13.51 -33.20 -23.05
N ALA A 22 12.23 -32.81 -23.02
CA ALA A 22 11.76 -31.54 -23.62
C ALA A 22 11.45 -30.45 -22.61
N SER A 23 11.82 -30.60 -21.33
CA SER A 23 11.61 -29.55 -20.29
C SER A 23 12.91 -28.94 -19.74
N CYS A 24 14.02 -29.01 -20.49
CA CYS A 24 15.06 -28.00 -20.39
C CYS A 24 14.62 -26.84 -21.29
N GLY A 25 13.66 -26.07 -20.83
CA GLY A 25 13.43 -24.74 -21.38
C GLY A 25 14.74 -23.98 -21.22
N TRP A 26 15.35 -23.59 -22.30
CA TRP A 26 16.40 -22.61 -22.32
C TRP A 26 15.82 -21.38 -21.63
N PHE A 27 16.31 -21.07 -20.45
CA PHE A 27 16.23 -19.71 -19.92
C PHE A 27 17.13 -18.88 -20.84
N GLU A 28 16.56 -18.34 -21.92
CA GLU A 28 17.21 -17.23 -22.61
C GLU A 28 17.42 -16.15 -21.55
N SER A 29 18.67 -15.84 -21.25
CA SER A 29 19.00 -14.67 -20.46
C SER A 29 18.44 -13.47 -21.21
N LYS A 30 17.38 -12.84 -20.70
CA LYS A 30 16.87 -11.58 -21.27
C LYS A 30 18.02 -10.59 -21.27
N ASN A 31 18.44 -10.14 -22.45
CA ASN A 31 19.36 -9.02 -22.57
C ASN A 31 18.54 -7.73 -22.45
N TYR A 32 18.87 -6.91 -21.44
CA TYR A 32 18.27 -5.60 -21.27
C TYR A 32 19.21 -4.51 -21.77
N GLU A 33 18.64 -3.46 -22.37
CA GLU A 33 19.40 -2.31 -22.87
C GLU A 33 18.66 -1.00 -22.55
N ALA A 34 19.34 -0.06 -21.88
CA ALA A 34 18.82 1.26 -21.59
C ALA A 34 19.90 2.33 -21.68
N THR A 35 19.52 3.52 -22.12
CA THR A 35 20.38 4.70 -22.08
C THR A 35 20.10 5.51 -20.82
N ILE A 36 21.11 5.72 -19.99
CA ILE A 36 21.03 6.54 -18.78
C ILE A 36 21.89 7.78 -18.97
N ARG A 37 21.30 8.97 -18.83
CA ARG A 37 21.99 10.26 -18.81
C ARG A 37 21.70 10.95 -17.48
N VAL A 38 22.74 11.32 -16.76
CA VAL A 38 22.61 12.00 -15.47
C VAL A 38 22.97 13.47 -15.66
N THR A 39 22.09 14.38 -15.22
CA THR A 39 22.32 15.83 -15.28
C THR A 39 23.41 16.26 -14.30
N SER A 40 23.86 17.52 -14.40
CA SER A 40 24.81 18.12 -13.45
C SER A 40 24.30 18.14 -12.00
N TYR A 41 22.97 18.06 -11.80
CA TYR A 41 22.33 17.98 -10.48
C TYR A 41 22.02 16.56 -10.03
N GLY A 42 22.48 15.54 -10.76
CA GLY A 42 22.30 14.14 -10.38
C GLY A 42 20.95 13.55 -10.78
N ILE A 43 20.12 14.24 -11.58
CA ILE A 43 18.80 13.71 -12.01
C ILE A 43 19.02 12.77 -13.19
N PRO A 44 18.62 11.49 -13.09
CA PRO A 44 18.74 10.55 -14.20
C PRO A 44 17.60 10.70 -15.21
N HIS A 45 17.97 10.61 -16.47
CA HIS A 45 17.10 10.47 -17.63
C HIS A 45 17.32 9.09 -18.22
N ILE A 46 16.30 8.25 -18.19
CA ILE A 46 16.34 6.85 -18.61
C ILE A 46 15.50 6.72 -19.87
N MET A 47 16.10 6.26 -20.95
CA MET A 47 15.44 6.00 -22.21
C MET A 47 15.62 4.53 -22.59
N ALA A 48 14.55 3.87 -22.94
CA ALA A 48 14.50 2.46 -23.29
C ALA A 48 13.46 2.20 -24.39
N GLU A 49 13.55 1.06 -25.05
CA GLU A 49 12.64 0.68 -26.14
C GLU A 49 11.38 -0.06 -25.66
N ASN A 50 11.43 -0.58 -24.43
CA ASN A 50 10.33 -1.33 -23.83
C ASN A 50 10.36 -1.25 -22.28
N TRP A 51 9.33 -1.77 -21.64
CA TRP A 51 9.14 -1.72 -20.18
C TRP A 51 10.21 -2.50 -19.40
N GLY A 52 10.66 -3.64 -19.90
CA GLY A 52 11.72 -4.42 -19.27
C GLY A 52 13.06 -3.67 -19.26
N ASP A 53 13.42 -3.09 -20.40
CA ASP A 53 14.62 -2.27 -20.54
C ASP A 53 14.55 -1.00 -19.68
N LEU A 54 13.37 -0.36 -19.62
CA LEU A 54 13.13 0.78 -18.73
C LEU A 54 13.34 0.40 -17.26
N GLY A 55 12.76 -0.72 -16.85
CA GLY A 55 12.95 -1.25 -15.51
C GLY A 55 14.43 -1.50 -15.20
N PHE A 56 15.16 -2.11 -16.13
CA PHE A 56 16.58 -2.38 -15.98
C PHE A 56 17.39 -1.10 -15.77
N GLY A 57 17.23 -0.11 -16.66
CA GLY A 57 17.90 1.17 -16.52
C GLY A 57 17.59 1.88 -15.20
N TYR A 58 16.32 1.84 -14.79
CA TYR A 58 15.91 2.47 -13.54
C TYR A 58 16.44 1.70 -12.31
N GLY A 59 16.32 0.39 -12.27
CA GLY A 59 16.83 -0.43 -11.16
C GLY A 59 18.35 -0.28 -10.97
N TYR A 60 19.12 -0.24 -12.06
CA TYR A 60 20.56 0.02 -12.04
C TYR A 60 20.88 1.40 -11.44
N GLN A 61 20.27 2.46 -11.99
CA GLN A 61 20.58 3.82 -11.54
C GLN A 61 20.11 4.08 -10.10
N PHE A 62 18.92 3.54 -9.76
CA PHE A 62 18.41 3.67 -8.40
C PHE A 62 19.30 2.96 -7.38
N ALA A 63 19.83 1.78 -7.71
CA ALA A 63 20.80 1.07 -6.88
C ALA A 63 22.09 1.86 -6.74
N SER A 64 22.60 2.44 -7.85
CA SER A 64 23.80 3.29 -7.83
C SER A 64 23.68 4.45 -6.82
N ASP A 65 22.51 5.03 -6.67
CA ASP A 65 22.29 6.20 -5.80
C ASP A 65 21.83 5.85 -4.38
N ASN A 66 21.19 4.68 -4.20
CA ASN A 66 20.40 4.39 -2.99
C ASN A 66 20.63 2.99 -2.40
N LEU A 67 21.67 2.25 -2.78
CA LEU A 67 21.85 0.83 -2.49
C LEU A 67 21.55 0.45 -1.05
N CYS A 68 22.20 1.08 -0.07
CA CYS A 68 22.08 0.67 1.33
C CYS A 68 20.68 0.88 1.91
N ILE A 69 20.03 2.01 1.56
CA ILE A 69 18.66 2.29 2.03
C ILE A 69 17.67 1.33 1.37
N PHE A 70 17.87 1.08 0.07
CA PHE A 70 17.01 0.20 -0.69
C PHE A 70 17.16 -1.27 -0.22
N ALA A 71 18.38 -1.77 -0.05
CA ALA A 71 18.62 -3.12 0.45
C ALA A 71 18.06 -3.32 1.87
N LYS A 72 18.16 -2.31 2.75
CA LYS A 72 17.48 -2.37 4.06
C LYS A 72 15.96 -2.42 3.91
N HIS A 73 15.40 -1.74 2.90
CA HIS A 73 13.98 -1.84 2.60
C HIS A 73 13.59 -3.24 2.07
N VAL A 74 14.46 -3.88 1.27
CA VAL A 74 14.28 -5.29 0.87
C VAL A 74 14.20 -6.20 2.09
N VAL A 75 15.09 -6.03 3.08
CA VAL A 75 15.02 -6.76 4.36
C VAL A 75 13.68 -6.56 5.04
N ARG A 76 13.20 -5.31 5.12
CA ARG A 76 11.91 -4.94 5.74
C ARG A 76 10.73 -5.66 5.08
N VAL A 77 10.58 -5.55 3.77
CA VAL A 77 9.41 -6.11 3.06
C VAL A 77 9.42 -7.63 3.00
N ASN A 78 10.57 -8.25 3.30
CA ASN A 78 10.71 -9.69 3.44
C ASN A 78 10.53 -10.20 4.88
N GLY A 79 10.18 -9.32 5.84
CA GLY A 79 9.98 -9.71 7.22
C GLY A 79 11.26 -10.25 7.88
N GLN A 80 12.40 -9.56 7.70
CA GLN A 80 13.72 -9.98 8.17
C GLN A 80 14.45 -8.91 8.99
N MET A 81 13.71 -7.91 9.50
CA MET A 81 14.31 -6.83 10.28
C MET A 81 14.91 -7.34 11.60
N ALA A 82 14.17 -8.15 12.36
CA ALA A 82 14.65 -8.74 13.61
C ALA A 82 15.86 -9.66 13.40
N LYS A 83 15.90 -10.39 12.30
CA LYS A 83 17.00 -11.28 11.92
C LYS A 83 18.32 -10.53 11.73
N HIS A 84 18.30 -9.34 11.12
CA HIS A 84 19.53 -8.63 10.76
C HIS A 84 19.85 -7.47 11.70
N PHE A 85 18.83 -6.84 12.30
CA PHE A 85 18.99 -5.62 13.10
C PHE A 85 18.61 -5.79 14.58
N GLY A 86 18.33 -7.03 15.01
CA GLY A 86 18.04 -7.35 16.41
C GLY A 86 16.57 -7.13 16.79
N ARG A 87 16.28 -7.50 18.04
CA ARG A 87 14.95 -7.51 18.62
C ARG A 87 14.46 -6.10 18.95
N THR A 88 13.39 -5.67 18.34
CA THR A 88 12.52 -4.56 18.77
C THR A 88 11.08 -4.93 18.47
N ASN A 89 10.11 -4.28 19.14
CA ASN A 89 8.70 -4.50 18.86
C ASN A 89 8.35 -4.11 17.42
N GLU A 90 8.93 -3.01 16.91
CA GLU A 90 8.77 -2.61 15.51
C GLU A 90 9.29 -3.68 14.55
N HIS A 91 10.45 -4.29 14.84
CA HIS A 91 10.99 -5.35 13.98
C HIS A 91 10.11 -6.60 14.03
N LEU A 92 9.65 -7.01 15.22
CA LEU A 92 8.80 -8.20 15.37
C LEU A 92 7.44 -8.03 14.69
N SER A 93 6.78 -6.88 14.90
CA SER A 93 5.47 -6.62 14.26
C SER A 93 5.59 -6.51 12.74
N ASN A 94 6.63 -5.81 12.26
CA ASN A 94 6.94 -5.75 10.84
C ASN A 94 7.16 -7.15 10.25
N ASP A 95 8.02 -7.95 10.88
CA ASP A 95 8.42 -9.25 10.35
C ASP A 95 7.27 -10.26 10.38
N ALA A 96 6.43 -10.21 11.42
CA ALA A 96 5.24 -11.04 11.50
C ALA A 96 4.22 -10.69 10.40
N LEU A 97 3.91 -9.39 10.23
CA LEU A 97 2.89 -8.94 9.28
C LEU A 97 3.39 -9.02 7.83
N LEU A 98 4.54 -8.42 7.53
CA LEU A 98 5.06 -8.43 6.16
C LEU A 98 5.56 -9.82 5.76
N GLY A 99 6.11 -10.61 6.68
CA GLY A 99 6.41 -12.02 6.45
C GLY A 99 5.17 -12.85 6.14
N PHE A 100 4.02 -12.52 6.74
CA PHE A 100 2.76 -13.16 6.45
C PHE A 100 2.17 -12.72 5.10
N PHE A 101 2.00 -11.42 4.86
CA PHE A 101 1.43 -10.89 3.62
C PHE A 101 2.37 -11.09 2.43
N GLY A 102 3.68 -11.00 2.64
CA GLY A 102 4.73 -11.21 1.64
C GLY A 102 5.02 -12.68 1.31
N ARG A 103 4.24 -13.66 1.84
CA ARG A 103 4.44 -15.08 1.50
C ARG A 103 4.30 -15.32 0.01
N GLU A 104 5.13 -16.19 -0.51
CA GLU A 104 5.21 -16.49 -1.93
C GLU A 104 3.84 -16.88 -2.53
N SER A 105 3.02 -17.62 -1.79
CA SER A 105 1.68 -18.00 -2.25
C SER A 105 0.74 -16.81 -2.48
N ILE A 106 0.81 -15.77 -1.62
CA ILE A 106 0.02 -14.54 -1.76
C ILE A 106 0.57 -13.70 -2.90
N ILE A 107 1.90 -13.51 -2.94
CA ILE A 107 2.58 -12.73 -3.97
C ILE A 107 2.35 -13.32 -5.36
N ARG A 108 2.43 -14.65 -5.52
CA ARG A 108 2.16 -15.31 -6.80
C ARG A 108 0.75 -15.06 -7.31
N MET A 109 -0.25 -15.05 -6.44
CA MET A 109 -1.63 -14.72 -6.85
C MET A 109 -1.76 -13.27 -7.32
N GLY A 110 -1.12 -12.33 -6.63
CA GLY A 110 -1.09 -10.93 -7.03
C GLY A 110 -0.38 -10.73 -8.38
N LEU A 111 0.77 -11.39 -8.58
CA LEU A 111 1.53 -11.31 -9.84
C LEU A 111 0.76 -11.84 -11.06
N LEU A 112 -0.16 -12.79 -10.88
CA LEU A 112 -1.01 -13.31 -11.96
C LEU A 112 -2.06 -12.28 -12.44
N GLN A 113 -2.32 -11.24 -11.67
CA GLN A 113 -3.30 -10.20 -11.97
C GLN A 113 -2.68 -8.93 -12.56
N LEU A 114 -1.34 -8.80 -12.55
CA LEU A 114 -0.65 -7.62 -13.04
C LEU A 114 -0.74 -7.47 -14.57
N ASP A 115 -0.84 -6.23 -15.02
CA ASP A 115 -0.55 -5.86 -16.42
C ASP A 115 0.86 -6.35 -16.82
N GLN A 116 0.99 -6.84 -18.05
CA GLN A 116 2.26 -7.38 -18.56
C GLN A 116 3.39 -6.35 -18.50
N ARG A 117 3.09 -5.07 -18.77
CA ARG A 117 4.06 -3.96 -18.70
C ARG A 117 4.62 -3.82 -17.28
N MET A 118 3.75 -3.93 -16.26
CA MET A 118 4.16 -3.90 -14.87
C MET A 118 5.02 -5.11 -14.48
N ALA A 119 4.70 -6.29 -15.01
CA ALA A 119 5.51 -7.48 -14.82
C ALA A 119 6.91 -7.32 -15.45
N ASP A 120 6.97 -6.81 -16.69
CA ASP A 120 8.23 -6.58 -17.42
C ASP A 120 9.11 -5.52 -16.71
N VAL A 121 8.52 -4.39 -16.28
CA VAL A 121 9.23 -3.37 -15.49
C VAL A 121 9.81 -3.96 -14.20
N SER A 122 9.03 -4.80 -13.50
CA SER A 122 9.47 -5.40 -12.23
C SER A 122 10.63 -6.38 -12.43
N GLU A 123 10.59 -7.20 -13.49
CA GLU A 123 11.70 -8.10 -13.84
C GLU A 123 12.94 -7.32 -14.24
N GLY A 124 12.79 -6.30 -15.10
CA GLY A 124 13.88 -5.42 -15.51
C GLY A 124 14.50 -4.68 -14.34
N TYR A 125 13.66 -4.13 -13.44
CA TYR A 125 14.14 -3.43 -12.25
C TYR A 125 15.00 -4.32 -11.35
N ALA A 126 14.57 -5.55 -11.10
CA ALA A 126 15.35 -6.51 -10.34
C ALA A 126 16.68 -6.85 -11.06
N ALA A 127 16.64 -7.05 -12.38
CA ALA A 127 17.84 -7.32 -13.16
C ALA A 127 18.83 -6.13 -13.12
N GLY A 128 18.36 -4.89 -13.23
CA GLY A 128 19.19 -3.69 -13.16
C GLY A 128 19.85 -3.49 -11.81
N TYR A 129 19.08 -3.67 -10.72
CA TYR A 129 19.63 -3.68 -9.37
C TYR A 129 20.72 -4.74 -9.21
N ASN A 130 20.47 -5.98 -9.64
CA ASN A 130 21.42 -7.09 -9.52
C ASN A 130 22.68 -6.83 -10.34
N HIS A 131 22.52 -6.27 -11.54
CA HIS A 131 23.68 -5.90 -12.36
C HIS A 131 24.57 -4.85 -11.70
N TYR A 132 23.98 -3.86 -11.04
CA TYR A 132 24.75 -2.90 -10.25
C TYR A 132 25.43 -3.57 -9.05
N LEU A 133 24.72 -4.46 -8.34
CA LEU A 133 25.23 -5.19 -7.17
C LEU A 133 26.49 -6.01 -7.51
N GLU A 134 26.53 -6.64 -8.68
CA GLU A 134 27.67 -7.41 -9.17
C GLU A 134 28.87 -6.52 -9.56
N ASN A 135 28.65 -5.23 -9.78
CA ASN A 135 29.63 -4.29 -10.33
C ASN A 135 29.76 -3.01 -9.50
N ILE A 136 29.66 -3.10 -8.17
CA ILE A 136 29.77 -1.93 -7.28
C ILE A 136 31.17 -1.31 -7.43
N PRO A 137 31.29 -0.01 -7.80
CA PRO A 137 32.58 0.64 -7.87
C PRO A 137 33.28 0.72 -6.50
N GLU A 138 34.59 0.59 -6.48
CA GLU A 138 35.41 0.70 -5.26
C GLU A 138 35.13 2.05 -4.54
N GLY A 139 35.01 2.00 -3.21
CA GLY A 139 34.72 3.17 -2.37
C GLY A 139 33.26 3.63 -2.38
N ARG A 140 32.36 2.88 -3.06
CA ARG A 140 30.91 3.16 -3.03
C ARG A 140 30.21 2.28 -1.99
N HIS A 141 29.21 2.85 -1.33
CA HIS A 141 28.31 2.13 -0.41
C HIS A 141 29.02 1.41 0.76
N GLU A 142 30.13 1.97 1.27
CA GLU A 142 30.94 1.41 2.35
C GLU A 142 30.15 1.02 3.60
N SER A 143 28.99 1.69 3.84
CA SER A 143 28.13 1.38 4.99
C SER A 143 27.35 0.07 4.88
N CYS A 144 27.30 -0.58 3.71
CA CYS A 144 26.51 -1.80 3.51
C CYS A 144 27.10 -2.81 2.54
N VAL A 145 28.17 -2.48 1.80
CA VAL A 145 28.70 -3.36 0.72
C VAL A 145 29.09 -4.75 1.25
N ASP A 146 29.56 -4.85 2.48
CA ASP A 146 29.92 -6.11 3.14
C ASP A 146 28.82 -6.68 4.05
N ALA A 147 27.61 -6.12 4.01
CA ALA A 147 26.54 -6.55 4.88
C ALA A 147 25.92 -7.88 4.40
N GLU A 148 25.74 -8.85 5.30
CA GLU A 148 25.11 -10.15 4.99
C GLU A 148 23.69 -10.03 4.42
N TRP A 149 23.00 -8.92 4.71
CA TRP A 149 21.65 -8.67 4.21
C TRP A 149 21.62 -8.02 2.82
N LEU A 150 22.77 -7.64 2.27
CA LEU A 150 22.88 -7.16 0.90
C LEU A 150 22.88 -8.36 -0.06
N ARG A 151 21.81 -8.50 -0.84
CA ARG A 151 21.59 -9.66 -1.70
C ARG A 151 20.94 -9.28 -3.03
N PRO A 152 21.04 -10.12 -4.05
CA PRO A 152 20.20 -10.01 -5.24
C PRO A 152 18.70 -10.03 -4.90
N ILE A 153 17.91 -9.37 -5.73
CA ILE A 153 16.45 -9.32 -5.64
C ILE A 153 15.81 -9.96 -6.87
N ASP A 154 14.52 -10.24 -6.76
CA ASP A 154 13.71 -10.73 -7.84
C ASP A 154 12.39 -9.94 -7.98
N ARG A 155 11.54 -10.27 -8.95
CA ARG A 155 10.25 -9.61 -9.14
C ARG A 155 9.31 -9.76 -7.94
N PHE A 156 9.48 -10.79 -7.12
CA PHE A 156 8.70 -10.96 -5.89
C PHE A 156 9.06 -9.92 -4.85
N ASP A 157 10.35 -9.56 -4.74
CA ASP A 157 10.81 -8.48 -3.88
C ASP A 157 10.22 -7.13 -4.32
N VAL A 158 10.23 -6.85 -5.64
CA VAL A 158 9.62 -5.64 -6.21
C VAL A 158 8.11 -5.57 -5.92
N PHE A 159 7.41 -6.69 -6.05
CA PHE A 159 5.99 -6.75 -5.72
C PHE A 159 5.72 -6.54 -4.22
N ARG A 160 6.55 -7.11 -3.33
CA ARG A 160 6.46 -6.87 -1.87
C ARG A 160 6.62 -5.40 -1.52
N MET A 161 7.48 -4.67 -2.24
CA MET A 161 7.63 -3.21 -2.06
C MET A 161 6.37 -2.45 -2.46
N SER A 162 5.77 -2.80 -3.59
CA SER A 162 4.48 -2.22 -4.03
C SER A 162 3.38 -2.51 -3.00
N MET A 163 3.30 -3.73 -2.49
CA MET A 163 2.36 -4.12 -1.44
C MET A 163 2.60 -3.32 -0.14
N TYR A 164 3.86 -3.14 0.27
CA TYR A 164 4.20 -2.32 1.44
C TYR A 164 3.68 -0.88 1.29
N ILE A 165 3.86 -0.26 0.11
CA ILE A 165 3.34 1.09 -0.18
C ILE A 165 1.81 1.10 -0.07
N THR A 166 1.13 0.09 -0.59
CA THR A 166 -0.32 -0.05 -0.53
C THR A 166 -0.85 -0.08 0.91
N LEU A 167 -0.09 -0.72 1.82
CA LEU A 167 -0.44 -0.87 3.25
C LEU A 167 0.04 0.29 4.15
N LEU A 168 0.63 1.37 3.59
CA LEU A 168 1.19 2.47 4.40
C LEU A 168 0.16 3.16 5.33
N ALA A 169 -1.10 3.18 4.95
CA ALA A 169 -2.16 3.80 5.73
C ALA A 169 -2.85 2.83 6.72
N SER A 170 -2.35 1.61 6.88
CA SER A 170 -2.91 0.58 7.76
C SER A 170 -1.81 -0.28 8.40
N PHE A 171 -1.58 -1.50 7.92
CA PHE A 171 -0.65 -2.47 8.55
C PHE A 171 0.84 -2.09 8.51
N SER A 172 1.23 -1.14 7.67
CA SER A 172 2.57 -0.53 7.73
C SER A 172 2.64 0.66 8.70
N ASP A 173 1.53 1.02 9.38
CA ASP A 173 1.52 1.91 10.54
C ASP A 173 1.91 1.10 11.78
N PRO A 174 2.97 1.47 12.50
CA PRO A 174 3.43 0.73 13.69
C PRO A 174 2.39 0.60 14.81
N ARG A 175 1.45 1.55 14.93
CA ARG A 175 0.37 1.45 15.94
C ARG A 175 -0.56 0.29 15.64
N VAL A 176 -1.00 0.17 14.39
CA VAL A 176 -1.84 -0.95 13.93
C VAL A 176 -1.05 -2.24 14.03
N ALA A 177 0.21 -2.26 13.57
CA ALA A 177 1.07 -3.42 13.61
C ALA A 177 1.31 -3.93 15.06
N ASN A 178 1.60 -3.02 16.00
CA ASN A 178 1.80 -3.37 17.40
C ASN A 178 0.50 -3.84 18.08
N ALA A 179 -0.64 -3.25 17.73
CA ALA A 179 -1.94 -3.68 18.24
C ALA A 179 -2.31 -5.11 17.80
N VAL A 180 -1.90 -5.51 16.60
CA VAL A 180 -2.04 -6.90 16.12
C VAL A 180 -1.03 -7.82 16.83
N LEU A 181 0.22 -7.37 16.99
CA LEU A 181 1.28 -8.14 17.63
C LEU A 181 0.92 -8.50 19.07
N GLU A 182 0.36 -7.57 19.85
CA GLU A 182 -0.01 -7.79 21.27
C GLU A 182 -0.87 -9.02 21.46
N LEU A 183 -1.86 -9.23 20.61
CA LEU A 183 -2.74 -10.40 20.67
C LEU A 183 -2.11 -11.69 20.14
N GLY A 184 -0.94 -11.59 19.52
CA GLY A 184 -0.23 -12.72 18.91
C GLY A 184 0.92 -13.28 19.73
N MET A 185 1.38 -12.53 20.74
CA MET A 185 2.49 -12.92 21.63
C MET A 185 1.98 -13.74 22.79
N ASP A 186 2.83 -14.63 23.33
CA ASP A 186 2.52 -15.33 24.58
C ASP A 186 2.63 -14.35 25.77
N GLU A 187 1.81 -14.52 26.82
CA GLU A 187 1.71 -13.62 27.98
C GLU A 187 3.06 -13.31 28.68
N GLN A 188 4.07 -14.20 28.55
CA GLN A 188 5.43 -13.99 29.09
C GLN A 188 6.28 -13.07 28.22
N SER A 189 5.92 -12.85 26.98
CA SER A 189 6.63 -12.02 25.99
C SER A 189 5.97 -10.65 25.77
N SER A 190 4.72 -10.48 26.22
CA SER A 190 4.03 -9.19 26.19
C SER A 190 4.70 -8.29 27.22
N SER A 191 5.50 -7.35 26.76
CA SER A 191 6.20 -6.40 27.64
C SER A 191 5.46 -5.09 27.73
N ASP A 192 5.50 -4.43 28.90
CA ASP A 192 5.08 -3.03 29.11
C ASP A 192 5.73 -2.03 28.11
N ASN A 193 6.68 -2.50 27.30
CA ASN A 193 7.42 -1.76 26.28
C ASN A 193 6.75 -1.69 24.89
N LEU A 194 5.60 -2.35 24.69
CA LEU A 194 4.81 -2.17 23.44
C LEU A 194 4.15 -0.78 23.36
N ARG A 195 4.06 -0.10 24.52
CA ARG A 195 3.65 1.30 24.58
C ARG A 195 4.69 2.16 23.90
N ALA A 196 4.23 2.92 22.96
CA ALA A 196 4.95 4.04 22.37
C ALA A 196 6.44 3.73 22.05
N SER A 197 6.72 2.99 21.01
CA SER A 197 7.78 3.50 20.17
C SER A 197 7.34 4.93 19.84
N ASN A 198 8.15 5.94 20.19
CA ASN A 198 8.00 7.32 19.72
C ASN A 198 8.10 7.32 18.19
N PHE A 199 7.16 6.63 17.54
CA PHE A 199 6.95 6.76 16.12
C PHE A 199 6.24 8.09 15.97
N GLU A 200 7.05 9.12 15.86
CA GLU A 200 6.64 10.34 15.24
C GLU A 200 6.12 9.98 13.83
N TRP A 201 4.83 9.67 13.71
CA TRP A 201 4.10 10.26 12.62
C TRP A 201 4.38 11.74 12.84
N SER A 202 5.47 12.19 12.23
CA SER A 202 5.87 13.54 12.50
C SER A 202 4.64 14.38 12.17
N GLU A 203 4.23 15.20 13.13
CA GLU A 203 3.17 16.21 12.90
C GLU A 203 3.44 17.04 11.64
N SER A 204 4.62 16.88 11.06
CA SER A 204 5.14 17.47 9.83
C SER A 204 4.78 16.73 8.53
N MET A 205 4.35 15.45 8.56
CA MET A 205 3.97 14.76 7.31
C MET A 205 2.61 15.23 6.84
N GLY A 206 2.51 15.53 5.55
CA GLY A 206 1.30 16.00 4.92
C GLY A 206 1.57 16.36 3.47
N SER A 207 0.72 17.18 2.88
CA SER A 207 0.93 17.71 1.54
C SER A 207 0.08 18.94 1.35
N ASN A 208 0.53 19.84 0.46
CA ASN A 208 -0.30 20.91 -0.09
C ASN A 208 -0.31 20.80 -1.60
N SER A 209 -1.45 21.06 -2.21
CA SER A 209 -1.56 21.09 -3.67
C SER A 209 -2.54 22.17 -4.13
N TYR A 210 -2.21 22.78 -5.27
CA TYR A 210 -3.06 23.74 -5.96
C TYR A 210 -3.03 23.43 -7.46
N ALA A 211 -4.15 23.04 -8.01
CA ALA A 211 -4.39 22.99 -9.44
C ALA A 211 -5.14 24.28 -9.83
N LEU A 212 -4.49 25.14 -10.60
CA LEU A 212 -5.05 26.40 -11.07
C LEU A 212 -5.42 26.26 -12.54
N GLY A 213 -6.68 26.43 -12.87
CA GLY A 213 -7.18 26.38 -14.24
C GLY A 213 -7.01 27.69 -15.00
N SER A 214 -7.41 27.72 -16.26
CA SER A 214 -7.22 28.84 -17.18
C SER A 214 -7.92 30.14 -16.75
N GLU A 215 -9.01 30.04 -15.97
CA GLU A 215 -9.80 31.23 -15.55
C GLU A 215 -9.12 32.03 -14.43
N VAL A 216 -8.19 31.40 -13.67
CA VAL A 216 -7.54 32.04 -12.51
C VAL A 216 -6.04 32.30 -12.71
N THR A 217 -5.51 32.00 -13.89
CA THR A 217 -4.10 32.25 -14.24
C THR A 217 -3.97 33.41 -15.23
N GLN A 218 -2.93 34.23 -15.07
CA GLN A 218 -2.67 35.33 -16.00
C GLN A 218 -2.37 34.89 -17.43
N THR A 219 -1.83 33.68 -17.58
CA THR A 219 -1.44 33.14 -18.88
C THR A 219 -2.59 32.44 -19.62
N GLY A 220 -3.73 32.24 -18.97
CA GLY A 220 -4.83 31.41 -19.48
C GLY A 220 -4.47 29.93 -19.63
N LYS A 221 -3.36 29.46 -19.03
CA LYS A 221 -2.93 28.07 -19.00
C LYS A 221 -2.99 27.55 -17.58
N ALA A 222 -3.19 26.25 -17.43
CA ALA A 222 -3.20 25.65 -16.12
C ALA A 222 -1.81 25.67 -15.46
N MET A 223 -1.79 25.68 -14.14
CA MET A 223 -0.59 25.58 -13.31
C MET A 223 -0.84 24.59 -12.16
N LEU A 224 0.16 23.80 -11.82
CA LEU A 224 0.10 22.87 -10.70
C LEU A 224 1.21 23.17 -9.70
N LEU A 225 0.85 23.36 -8.43
CA LEU A 225 1.77 23.29 -7.31
C LEU A 225 1.56 21.94 -6.61
N GLY A 226 2.58 21.11 -6.61
CA GLY A 226 2.63 19.86 -5.84
C GLY A 226 3.70 19.98 -4.76
N ASN A 227 3.28 19.95 -3.49
CA ASN A 227 4.19 20.08 -2.34
C ASN A 227 3.93 18.96 -1.32
N PRO A 228 4.43 17.73 -1.58
CA PRO A 228 4.34 16.64 -0.62
C PRO A 228 5.33 16.89 0.53
N HIS A 229 4.85 16.77 1.78
CA HIS A 229 5.66 16.87 3.00
C HIS A 229 6.10 15.46 3.41
N TYR A 230 7.15 14.96 2.77
CA TYR A 230 7.73 13.64 3.05
C TYR A 230 9.14 13.78 3.59
N PRO A 231 9.65 12.77 4.34
CA PRO A 231 10.99 12.81 4.90
C PRO A 231 12.06 12.96 3.81
N TRP A 232 13.07 13.77 4.09
CA TRP A 232 14.24 13.91 3.19
C TRP A 232 15.24 12.76 3.35
N ARG A 233 15.09 11.96 4.40
CA ARG A 233 15.96 10.83 4.74
C ARG A 233 15.13 9.57 4.97
N GLY A 234 15.79 8.42 4.86
CA GLY A 234 15.18 7.13 5.13
C GLY A 234 14.31 6.60 4.00
N GLN A 235 13.47 5.64 4.32
CA GLN A 235 12.75 4.82 3.34
C GLN A 235 11.59 5.54 2.64
N ARG A 236 11.09 6.63 3.20
CA ARG A 236 9.94 7.38 2.64
C ARG A 236 10.37 8.59 1.81
N ARG A 237 11.67 8.77 1.55
CA ARG A 237 12.14 9.88 0.72
C ARG A 237 11.75 9.67 -0.74
N PHE A 238 11.60 10.77 -1.47
CA PHE A 238 11.41 10.74 -2.91
C PHE A 238 12.72 10.67 -3.68
N TYR A 239 12.63 10.15 -4.90
CA TYR A 239 13.70 10.11 -5.87
C TYR A 239 13.21 10.67 -7.20
N GLN A 240 13.89 11.68 -7.74
CA GLN A 240 13.52 12.30 -9.00
C GLN A 240 14.12 11.55 -10.18
N VAL A 241 13.31 11.32 -11.22
CA VAL A 241 13.72 10.60 -12.43
C VAL A 241 12.90 11.04 -13.63
N HIS A 242 13.50 10.96 -14.82
CA HIS A 242 12.81 11.07 -16.11
C HIS A 242 12.85 9.72 -16.82
N MET A 243 11.69 9.23 -17.23
CA MET A 243 11.51 7.93 -17.88
C MET A 243 10.91 8.12 -19.27
N THR A 244 11.49 7.49 -20.29
CA THR A 244 11.03 7.60 -21.67
C THR A 244 11.02 6.24 -22.35
N ILE A 245 9.89 5.87 -22.94
CA ILE A 245 9.74 4.83 -23.97
C ILE A 245 9.19 5.55 -25.19
N PRO A 246 10.00 5.69 -26.29
CA PRO A 246 9.60 6.46 -27.45
C PRO A 246 8.26 6.01 -28.04
N GLY A 247 7.34 6.94 -28.22
CA GLY A 247 5.99 6.65 -28.74
C GLY A 247 4.99 6.08 -27.74
N GLU A 248 5.40 5.72 -26.53
CA GLU A 248 4.53 5.15 -25.50
C GLU A 248 4.44 6.03 -24.25
N MET A 249 5.55 6.48 -23.69
CA MET A 249 5.56 7.39 -22.55
C MET A 249 6.79 8.29 -22.50
N ASN A 250 6.62 9.50 -21.97
CA ASN A 250 7.67 10.48 -21.72
C ASN A 250 7.28 11.29 -20.48
N VAL A 251 7.77 10.87 -19.31
CA VAL A 251 7.33 11.38 -18.01
C VAL A 251 8.52 11.75 -17.14
N MET A 252 8.51 12.96 -16.60
CA MET A 252 9.44 13.39 -15.57
C MET A 252 8.71 13.56 -14.24
N GLY A 253 9.32 13.11 -13.14
CA GLY A 253 8.68 13.22 -11.84
C GLY A 253 9.47 12.60 -10.70
N ILE A 254 8.75 12.18 -9.68
CA ILE A 254 9.32 11.56 -8.48
C ILE A 254 8.69 10.19 -8.21
N THR A 255 9.50 9.30 -7.67
CA THR A 255 9.07 8.01 -7.15
C THR A 255 9.24 7.97 -5.64
N ILE A 256 8.37 7.25 -4.94
CA ILE A 256 8.63 6.84 -3.56
C ILE A 256 9.55 5.61 -3.58
N LEU A 257 10.44 5.47 -2.59
CA LEU A 257 11.34 4.31 -2.50
C LEU A 257 10.54 2.99 -2.52
N GLY A 258 10.91 2.10 -3.42
CA GLY A 258 10.22 0.83 -3.66
C GLY A 258 9.19 0.86 -4.78
N SER A 259 8.82 2.04 -5.32
CA SER A 259 8.05 2.14 -6.55
C SER A 259 8.97 2.03 -7.76
N SER A 260 8.64 1.15 -8.68
CA SER A 260 9.35 1.00 -9.96
C SER A 260 8.87 1.97 -11.04
N LEU A 261 7.87 2.80 -10.75
CA LEU A 261 7.28 3.79 -11.65
C LEU A 261 7.09 5.14 -10.97
N ILE A 262 6.95 6.21 -11.77
CA ILE A 262 6.73 7.58 -11.29
C ILE A 262 5.35 7.68 -10.62
N ASN A 263 5.32 8.24 -9.41
CA ASN A 263 4.10 8.46 -8.65
C ASN A 263 3.52 9.87 -8.85
N VAL A 264 4.36 10.89 -8.80
CA VAL A 264 3.99 12.31 -9.03
C VAL A 264 4.82 12.82 -10.18
N GLY A 265 4.20 13.46 -11.16
CA GLY A 265 4.97 13.86 -12.34
C GLY A 265 4.22 14.72 -13.35
N PHE A 266 4.86 14.87 -14.49
CA PHE A 266 4.29 15.60 -15.62
C PHE A 266 4.78 15.05 -16.95
N THR A 267 3.95 15.27 -17.96
CA THR A 267 4.23 15.08 -19.37
C THR A 267 4.13 16.43 -20.10
N GLU A 268 4.18 16.43 -21.42
CA GLU A 268 3.91 17.65 -22.21
C GLU A 268 2.46 18.14 -22.08
N GLN A 269 1.52 17.26 -21.70
CA GLN A 269 0.08 17.55 -21.71
C GLN A 269 -0.55 17.56 -20.32
N LEU A 270 0.03 16.86 -19.37
CA LEU A 270 -0.53 16.60 -18.04
C LEU A 270 0.49 16.89 -16.96
N ALA A 271 0.01 17.35 -15.80
CA ALA A 271 0.79 17.34 -14.57
C ALA A 271 -0.11 16.89 -13.41
N TRP A 272 0.43 16.07 -12.51
CA TRP A 272 -0.32 15.58 -11.35
C TRP A 272 0.53 15.49 -10.10
N THR A 273 -0.13 15.60 -8.97
CA THR A 273 0.41 15.39 -7.64
C THR A 273 -0.63 14.69 -6.76
N HIS A 274 -0.20 14.29 -5.58
CA HIS A 274 -1.06 13.63 -4.61
C HIS A 274 -1.00 14.32 -3.25
N THR A 275 -2.11 14.26 -2.52
CA THR A 275 -2.16 14.55 -1.09
C THR A 275 -2.71 13.33 -0.36
N VAL A 276 -2.29 13.09 0.89
CA VAL A 276 -2.91 12.03 1.69
C VAL A 276 -4.37 12.38 1.91
N SER A 277 -5.26 11.44 1.60
CA SER A 277 -6.69 11.60 1.75
C SER A 277 -7.13 11.45 3.21
N ASN A 278 -8.20 12.17 3.58
CA ASN A 278 -8.83 12.11 4.90
C ASN A 278 -9.87 10.97 5.03
N ALA A 279 -10.22 10.27 3.94
CA ALA A 279 -11.20 9.19 3.97
C ALA A 279 -10.71 7.97 4.78
N ASN A 280 -11.64 7.21 5.33
CA ASN A 280 -11.35 5.98 6.05
C ASN A 280 -10.89 4.88 5.10
N ARG A 281 -9.87 4.10 5.51
CA ARG A 281 -9.30 2.99 4.73
C ARG A 281 -9.68 1.64 5.26
N PHE A 282 -10.01 1.59 6.53
CA PHE A 282 -10.42 0.37 7.23
C PHE A 282 -11.54 0.67 8.21
N THR A 283 -12.18 -0.38 8.65
CA THR A 283 -13.16 -0.35 9.71
C THR A 283 -12.80 -1.37 10.79
N LEU A 284 -13.20 -1.12 12.01
CA LEU A 284 -13.12 -2.10 13.06
C LEU A 284 -14.48 -2.77 13.23
N TYR A 285 -14.45 -4.06 13.48
CA TYR A 285 -15.62 -4.85 13.85
C TYR A 285 -15.46 -5.33 15.27
N GLU A 286 -16.41 -4.96 16.12
CA GLU A 286 -16.50 -5.47 17.48
C GLU A 286 -17.16 -6.84 17.47
N LEU A 287 -16.45 -7.86 17.95
CA LEU A 287 -16.89 -9.26 17.97
C LEU A 287 -17.42 -9.64 19.36
N ASP A 288 -18.60 -10.24 19.39
CA ASP A 288 -19.17 -10.86 20.60
C ASP A 288 -18.55 -12.23 20.82
N LEU A 289 -17.71 -12.37 21.84
CA LEU A 289 -17.06 -13.64 22.16
C LEU A 289 -17.96 -14.55 22.98
N SER A 290 -17.70 -15.85 22.93
CA SER A 290 -18.37 -16.83 23.79
C SER A 290 -17.77 -16.79 25.21
N ASP A 291 -18.60 -16.75 26.24
CA ASP A 291 -18.18 -16.84 27.65
C ASP A 291 -17.40 -18.13 27.96
N GLN A 292 -17.56 -19.17 27.16
CA GLN A 292 -16.96 -20.51 27.40
C GLN A 292 -15.66 -20.71 26.61
N ASP A 293 -15.45 -19.95 25.51
CA ASP A 293 -14.32 -20.15 24.62
C ASP A 293 -14.00 -18.81 23.90
N ARG A 294 -12.93 -18.13 24.31
CA ARG A 294 -12.51 -16.84 23.76
C ARG A 294 -12.17 -16.88 22.26
N ASP A 295 -11.92 -18.08 21.71
CA ASP A 295 -11.64 -18.27 20.29
C ASP A 295 -12.92 -18.41 19.45
N VAL A 296 -14.09 -18.33 20.08
CA VAL A 296 -15.39 -18.44 19.42
C VAL A 296 -16.15 -17.13 19.52
N TYR A 297 -16.60 -16.60 18.39
CA TYR A 297 -17.46 -15.43 18.30
C TYR A 297 -18.78 -15.75 17.59
N PHE A 298 -19.76 -14.86 17.74
CA PHE A 298 -21.08 -15.01 17.15
C PHE A 298 -21.25 -14.11 15.93
N PHE A 299 -21.87 -14.66 14.87
CA PHE A 299 -22.26 -13.94 13.67
C PHE A 299 -23.56 -14.53 13.12
N ASP A 300 -24.58 -13.70 12.89
CA ASP A 300 -25.93 -14.12 12.51
C ASP A 300 -26.44 -15.30 13.36
N ARG A 301 -26.27 -15.22 14.69
CA ARG A 301 -26.62 -16.25 15.68
C ARG A 301 -25.89 -17.58 15.50
N LYS A 302 -24.86 -17.66 14.64
CA LYS A 302 -24.03 -18.85 14.45
C LYS A 302 -22.70 -18.66 15.15
N ARG A 303 -22.06 -19.76 15.52
CA ARG A 303 -20.73 -19.77 16.15
C ARG A 303 -19.67 -19.88 15.06
N PHE A 304 -18.69 -19.00 15.13
CA PHE A 304 -17.49 -19.00 14.27
C PHE A 304 -16.26 -19.07 15.14
N ARG A 305 -15.19 -19.67 14.62
CA ARG A 305 -13.92 -19.77 15.34
C ARG A 305 -12.90 -18.81 14.74
N ILE A 306 -12.17 -18.12 15.62
CA ILE A 306 -10.98 -17.35 15.28
C ILE A 306 -9.90 -18.32 14.83
N ARG A 307 -9.25 -18.02 13.73
CA ARG A 307 -8.16 -18.82 13.17
C ARG A 307 -6.83 -18.19 13.55
N SER A 308 -6.00 -18.90 14.30
CA SER A 308 -4.65 -18.49 14.62
C SER A 308 -3.66 -19.09 13.62
N ILE A 309 -2.89 -18.27 12.97
CA ILE A 309 -1.85 -18.68 12.01
C ILE A 309 -0.50 -18.34 12.61
N PRO A 310 0.33 -19.35 12.94
CA PRO A 310 1.66 -19.10 13.45
C PRO A 310 2.59 -18.56 12.37
N VAL A 311 3.33 -17.51 12.68
CA VAL A 311 4.38 -16.93 11.85
C VAL A 311 5.70 -17.03 12.62
N ALA A 312 6.68 -17.71 12.06
CA ALA A 312 8.01 -17.81 12.65
C ALA A 312 8.83 -16.58 12.22
N VAL A 313 9.41 -15.89 13.20
CA VAL A 313 10.30 -14.75 13.04
C VAL A 313 11.68 -15.13 13.54
N ASP A 314 12.71 -15.00 12.70
CA ASP A 314 14.09 -15.16 13.11
C ASP A 314 14.55 -13.89 13.84
N VAL A 315 15.13 -14.02 15.02
CA VAL A 315 15.56 -12.90 15.87
C VAL A 315 17.05 -13.01 16.18
N LYS A 316 17.80 -11.94 15.92
CA LYS A 316 19.20 -11.85 16.33
C LYS A 316 19.28 -11.32 17.74
N GLU A 317 19.84 -12.14 18.63
CA GLU A 317 20.06 -11.79 20.03
C GLU A 317 21.31 -10.92 20.20
N GLU A 318 21.51 -10.34 21.40
CA GLU A 318 22.64 -9.46 21.69
C GLU A 318 24.00 -10.16 21.53
N ASP A 319 24.07 -11.47 21.79
CA ASP A 319 25.28 -12.28 21.60
C ASP A 319 25.54 -12.69 20.15
N GLY A 320 24.66 -12.29 19.21
CA GLY A 320 24.73 -12.59 17.79
C GLY A 320 24.12 -13.93 17.40
N THR A 321 23.59 -14.72 18.33
CA THR A 321 22.86 -15.97 18.00
C THR A 321 21.53 -15.67 17.35
N LEU A 322 21.04 -16.61 16.52
CA LEU A 322 19.70 -16.54 15.94
C LEU A 322 18.75 -17.46 16.70
N THR A 323 17.69 -16.87 17.21
CA THR A 323 16.56 -17.59 17.82
C THR A 323 15.32 -17.50 16.92
N LYS A 324 14.29 -18.29 17.23
CA LYS A 324 12.99 -18.22 16.53
C LYS A 324 11.89 -17.90 17.51
N GLU A 325 11.16 -16.84 17.20
CA GLU A 325 9.89 -16.55 17.87
C GLU A 325 8.72 -16.97 16.99
N THR A 326 7.64 -17.41 17.64
CA THR A 326 6.39 -17.71 16.95
C THR A 326 5.32 -16.72 17.37
N ILE A 327 4.91 -15.89 16.41
CA ILE A 327 3.84 -14.91 16.60
C ILE A 327 2.59 -15.46 15.96
N LYS A 328 1.45 -15.43 16.67
CA LYS A 328 0.17 -15.90 16.16
C LYS A 328 -0.59 -14.74 15.56
N LEU A 329 -0.87 -14.77 14.27
CA LEU A 329 -1.80 -13.83 13.63
C LEU A 329 -3.21 -14.41 13.72
N ASN A 330 -4.09 -13.69 14.42
CA ASN A 330 -5.43 -14.16 14.75
C ASN A 330 -6.45 -13.52 13.83
N PHE A 331 -7.27 -14.33 13.14
CA PHE A 331 -8.19 -13.88 12.10
C PHE A 331 -9.65 -14.22 12.46
N SER A 332 -10.48 -13.22 12.33
CA SER A 332 -11.92 -13.41 12.19
C SER A 332 -12.32 -13.49 10.70
N ARG A 333 -13.63 -13.49 10.43
CA ARG A 333 -14.15 -13.34 9.05
C ARG A 333 -13.86 -11.96 8.44
N TYR A 334 -13.60 -10.97 9.27
CA TYR A 334 -13.34 -9.59 8.83
C TYR A 334 -11.86 -9.31 8.55
N GLY A 335 -10.97 -10.03 9.19
CA GLY A 335 -9.53 -9.83 9.09
C GLY A 335 -8.82 -10.10 10.40
N LEU A 336 -7.67 -9.44 10.59
CA LEU A 336 -6.84 -9.60 11.77
C LEU A 336 -7.52 -9.05 13.02
N LEU A 337 -7.34 -9.76 14.15
CA LEU A 337 -7.67 -9.21 15.46
C LEU A 337 -6.57 -8.23 15.87
N LEU A 338 -6.97 -7.21 16.63
CA LEU A 338 -6.07 -6.24 17.23
C LEU A 338 -6.52 -5.85 18.64
N ASP A 339 -5.54 -5.44 19.45
CA ASP A 339 -5.79 -4.85 20.77
C ASP A 339 -6.09 -3.35 20.63
N ALA A 340 -7.33 -2.97 20.92
CA ALA A 340 -7.75 -1.57 20.80
C ALA A 340 -7.06 -0.65 21.81
N GLY A 341 -6.67 -1.18 22.97
CA GLY A 341 -5.95 -0.42 23.99
C GLY A 341 -4.54 -0.04 23.55
N ILE A 342 -3.87 -0.92 22.79
CA ILE A 342 -2.57 -0.61 22.19
C ILE A 342 -2.74 0.41 21.05
N LEU A 343 -3.79 0.25 20.24
CA LEU A 343 -4.05 1.16 19.10
C LEU A 343 -4.24 2.62 19.54
N LEU A 344 -4.93 2.82 20.67
CA LEU A 344 -5.33 4.15 21.17
C LEU A 344 -4.61 4.59 22.45
N ASP A 345 -3.65 3.79 22.96
CA ASP A 345 -2.98 4.02 24.24
C ASP A 345 -3.98 4.16 25.44
N ASP A 346 -5.00 3.28 25.48
CA ASP A 346 -6.05 3.23 26.50
C ASP A 346 -6.17 1.85 27.13
N ASP A 347 -5.68 1.71 28.37
CA ASP A 347 -5.70 0.44 29.12
C ASP A 347 -7.10 -0.12 29.34
N THR A 348 -8.15 0.70 29.28
CA THR A 348 -9.53 0.25 29.49
C THR A 348 -10.05 -0.58 28.32
N LEU A 349 -9.42 -0.52 27.17
CA LEU A 349 -9.79 -1.20 25.93
C LEU A 349 -8.92 -2.45 25.64
N LYS A 350 -7.91 -2.73 26.49
CA LYS A 350 -6.98 -3.85 26.30
C LYS A 350 -7.61 -5.22 26.49
N GLY A 351 -7.06 -6.18 25.78
CA GLY A 351 -7.20 -7.60 25.99
C GLY A 351 -8.05 -8.35 24.97
N TRP A 352 -7.92 -9.68 25.04
CA TRP A 352 -8.72 -10.65 24.28
C TRP A 352 -9.13 -11.81 25.21
N PRO A 353 -10.37 -11.81 25.71
CA PRO A 353 -11.34 -10.70 25.62
C PRO A 353 -10.89 -9.46 26.41
N ASN A 354 -11.42 -8.30 26.01
CA ASN A 354 -11.35 -7.12 26.87
C ASN A 354 -12.33 -7.29 28.08
N LYS A 355 -12.39 -6.29 28.96
CA LYS A 355 -13.24 -6.33 30.17
C LYS A 355 -14.74 -6.58 29.90
N ASP A 356 -15.20 -6.29 28.67
CA ASP A 356 -16.61 -6.40 28.26
C ASP A 356 -16.88 -7.68 27.44
N GLY A 357 -15.95 -8.63 27.42
CA GLY A 357 -16.08 -9.89 26.68
C GLY A 357 -15.98 -9.73 25.16
N LYS A 358 -15.33 -8.66 24.68
CA LYS A 358 -15.22 -8.31 23.26
C LYS A 358 -13.77 -8.41 22.77
N VAL A 359 -13.62 -8.42 21.45
CA VAL A 359 -12.35 -8.19 20.75
C VAL A 359 -12.63 -7.46 19.44
N PHE A 360 -11.67 -6.72 18.95
CA PHE A 360 -11.79 -5.98 17.69
C PHE A 360 -11.07 -6.67 16.54
N SER A 361 -11.68 -6.62 15.36
CA SER A 361 -11.10 -7.13 14.13
C SER A 361 -11.03 -6.00 13.10
N ILE A 362 -9.88 -5.81 12.48
CA ILE A 362 -9.68 -4.81 11.43
C ILE A 362 -10.01 -5.42 10.05
N ARG A 363 -10.87 -4.73 9.30
CA ARG A 363 -11.10 -4.98 7.88
C ARG A 363 -10.54 -3.82 7.08
N ASP A 364 -9.55 -4.10 6.22
CA ASP A 364 -8.80 -3.11 5.47
C ASP A 364 -8.97 -3.34 3.98
N VAL A 365 -9.37 -2.30 3.25
CA VAL A 365 -9.55 -2.35 1.79
C VAL A 365 -8.24 -2.52 1.03
N ALA A 366 -7.11 -2.12 1.62
CA ALA A 366 -5.80 -2.19 0.98
C ALA A 366 -5.23 -3.61 0.92
N MET A 367 -5.71 -4.52 1.79
CA MET A 367 -5.19 -5.91 1.84
C MET A 367 -5.36 -6.69 0.53
N GLU A 368 -6.40 -6.38 -0.24
CA GLU A 368 -6.72 -7.06 -1.50
C GLU A 368 -6.40 -6.19 -2.73
N ASN A 369 -5.79 -5.03 -2.52
CA ASN A 369 -5.47 -4.10 -3.60
C ASN A 369 -4.17 -4.47 -4.31
N THR A 370 -4.28 -5.12 -5.45
CA THR A 370 -3.16 -5.45 -6.36
C THR A 370 -3.04 -4.49 -7.55
N ARG A 371 -3.91 -3.47 -7.65
CA ARG A 371 -4.12 -2.64 -8.85
C ARG A 371 -3.26 -1.39 -8.93
N VAL A 372 -2.40 -1.12 -7.94
CA VAL A 372 -1.54 0.07 -7.93
C VAL A 372 -0.64 0.16 -9.16
N GLY A 373 -0.07 -0.98 -9.59
CA GLY A 373 0.79 -1.04 -10.77
C GLY A 373 0.03 -0.69 -12.05
N ASP A 374 -1.14 -1.28 -12.25
CA ASP A 374 -2.00 -1.05 -13.42
C ASP A 374 -2.49 0.40 -13.47
N THR A 375 -2.82 0.99 -12.31
CA THR A 375 -3.18 2.41 -12.21
C THR A 375 -2.02 3.30 -12.64
N LEU A 376 -0.81 3.05 -12.13
CA LEU A 376 0.37 3.84 -12.50
C LEU A 376 0.70 3.69 -13.99
N VAL A 377 0.67 2.48 -14.55
CA VAL A 377 0.88 2.24 -15.97
C VAL A 377 -0.15 3.03 -16.79
N GLY A 378 -1.43 2.98 -16.44
CA GLY A 378 -2.48 3.73 -17.11
C GLY A 378 -2.28 5.25 -17.04
N MET A 379 -1.85 5.77 -15.87
CA MET A 379 -1.53 7.19 -15.70
C MET A 379 -0.35 7.63 -16.59
N LEU A 380 0.72 6.85 -16.61
CA LEU A 380 1.97 7.19 -17.32
C LEU A 380 1.84 7.08 -18.85
N THR A 381 0.92 6.25 -19.35
CA THR A 381 0.67 6.04 -20.78
C THR A 381 -0.57 6.78 -21.28
N ALA A 382 -1.21 7.61 -20.43
CA ALA A 382 -2.40 8.34 -20.80
C ALA A 382 -2.15 9.33 -21.95
N THR A 383 -2.94 9.23 -23.02
CA THR A 383 -2.85 10.08 -24.21
C THR A 383 -3.80 11.27 -24.16
N SER A 384 -4.66 11.32 -23.14
CA SER A 384 -5.60 12.43 -22.88
C SER A 384 -5.83 12.58 -21.38
N PHE A 385 -6.43 13.73 -20.98
CA PHE A 385 -6.83 13.93 -19.59
C PHE A 385 -7.90 12.94 -19.15
N ASP A 386 -8.83 12.61 -20.04
CA ASP A 386 -9.88 11.62 -19.75
C ASP A 386 -9.28 10.23 -19.52
N ASN A 387 -8.36 9.77 -20.37
CA ASN A 387 -7.67 8.49 -20.16
C ASN A 387 -6.89 8.45 -18.83
N PHE A 388 -6.26 9.57 -18.45
CA PHE A 388 -5.57 9.69 -17.17
C PHE A 388 -6.54 9.55 -15.99
N LEU A 389 -7.68 10.25 -16.03
CA LEU A 389 -8.68 10.19 -14.97
C LEU A 389 -9.37 8.83 -14.90
N ASP A 390 -9.70 8.22 -16.04
CA ASP A 390 -10.30 6.89 -16.12
C ASP A 390 -9.35 5.82 -15.54
N ALA A 391 -8.06 5.90 -15.84
CA ALA A 391 -7.06 4.96 -15.28
C ALA A 391 -7.07 4.94 -13.74
N ILE A 392 -7.29 6.08 -13.10
CA ILE A 392 -7.35 6.17 -11.63
C ILE A 392 -8.72 5.73 -11.11
N LYS A 393 -9.78 6.25 -11.72
CA LYS A 393 -11.17 6.05 -11.31
C LYS A 393 -11.62 4.59 -11.45
N ASP A 394 -11.27 3.93 -12.56
CA ASP A 394 -11.75 2.59 -12.86
C ASP A 394 -10.94 1.52 -12.12
N ASN A 395 -9.63 1.74 -11.92
CA ASN A 395 -8.78 0.80 -11.20
C ASN A 395 -8.84 0.95 -9.67
N LEU A 396 -9.03 2.17 -9.14
CA LEU A 396 -8.95 2.46 -7.71
C LEU A 396 -7.73 1.79 -7.06
N GLY A 397 -6.55 1.92 -7.70
CA GLY A 397 -5.32 1.30 -7.21
C GLY A 397 -4.55 2.15 -6.19
N LEU A 398 -4.79 3.47 -6.15
CA LEU A 398 -4.15 4.41 -5.23
C LEU A 398 -4.82 4.34 -3.86
N SER A 399 -4.20 3.66 -2.88
CA SER A 399 -4.90 3.21 -1.67
C SER A 399 -5.35 4.34 -0.73
N PHE A 400 -4.60 5.45 -0.64
CA PHE A 400 -4.80 6.43 0.45
C PHE A 400 -4.52 7.88 0.04
N ILE A 401 -4.56 8.18 -1.25
CA ILE A 401 -4.17 9.50 -1.75
C ILE A 401 -5.23 10.09 -2.68
N ASN A 402 -5.47 11.39 -2.51
CA ASN A 402 -6.17 12.22 -3.47
C ASN A 402 -5.29 12.43 -4.70
N THR A 403 -5.90 12.62 -5.87
CA THR A 403 -5.20 13.06 -7.07
C THR A 403 -5.60 14.49 -7.42
N ILE A 404 -4.61 15.36 -7.59
CA ILE A 404 -4.77 16.72 -8.05
C ILE A 404 -3.99 16.85 -9.36
N ALA A 405 -4.64 17.30 -10.41
CA ALA A 405 -4.05 17.31 -11.73
C ALA A 405 -4.49 18.53 -12.56
N VAL A 406 -3.67 18.83 -13.57
CA VAL A 406 -4.00 19.84 -14.59
C VAL A 406 -3.65 19.31 -15.96
N ASN A 407 -4.27 19.88 -17.00
CA ASN A 407 -3.90 19.62 -18.39
C ASN A 407 -3.47 20.90 -19.13
N SER A 408 -2.84 20.72 -20.29
CA SER A 408 -2.38 21.83 -21.15
C SER A 408 -3.53 22.68 -21.73
N ASN A 409 -4.78 22.18 -21.69
CA ASN A 409 -5.96 22.90 -22.15
C ASN A 409 -6.55 23.86 -21.10
N GLY A 410 -5.97 23.92 -19.91
CA GLY A 410 -6.37 24.87 -18.87
C GLY A 410 -7.37 24.32 -17.85
N GLU A 411 -7.55 23.01 -17.79
CA GLU A 411 -8.43 22.38 -16.80
C GLU A 411 -7.66 21.97 -15.56
N ALA A 412 -8.29 22.13 -14.40
CA ALA A 412 -7.87 21.66 -13.08
C ALA A 412 -8.80 20.54 -12.61
N PHE A 413 -8.26 19.60 -11.86
CA PHE A 413 -8.97 18.44 -11.32
C PHE A 413 -8.55 18.18 -9.87
N TYR A 414 -9.51 17.77 -9.06
CA TYR A 414 -9.34 17.06 -7.80
C TYR A 414 -10.23 15.82 -7.81
N GLY A 415 -9.71 14.70 -7.29
CA GLY A 415 -10.51 13.52 -7.02
C GLY A 415 -9.92 12.67 -5.90
N ASP A 416 -10.77 12.22 -4.98
CA ASP A 416 -10.41 11.18 -4.02
C ASP A 416 -10.75 9.80 -4.59
N TYR A 417 -10.05 9.44 -5.68
CA TYR A 417 -10.18 8.13 -6.34
C TYR A 417 -9.28 7.08 -5.67
N SER A 418 -9.35 7.04 -4.35
CA SER A 418 -8.62 6.08 -3.53
C SER A 418 -9.50 4.91 -3.09
N THR A 419 -8.92 3.90 -2.43
CA THR A 419 -9.70 2.78 -1.92
C THR A 419 -10.45 3.18 -0.65
N ILE A 420 -11.78 3.17 -0.68
CA ILE A 420 -12.63 3.54 0.45
C ILE A 420 -13.69 2.46 0.67
N PRO A 421 -13.88 1.95 1.91
CA PRO A 421 -14.89 0.94 2.20
C PRO A 421 -16.30 1.45 1.92
N TYR A 422 -17.13 0.65 1.27
CA TYR A 422 -18.49 1.04 0.96
C TYR A 422 -19.41 0.81 2.18
N LEU A 423 -19.56 1.85 2.97
CA LEU A 423 -20.49 1.95 4.08
C LEU A 423 -21.40 3.16 3.89
N THR A 424 -22.69 2.99 4.12
CA THR A 424 -23.64 4.10 4.14
C THR A 424 -23.70 4.76 5.53
N ASP A 425 -24.16 6.01 5.57
CA ASP A 425 -24.40 6.72 6.82
C ASP A 425 -25.48 6.03 7.67
N GLU A 426 -26.46 5.37 7.02
CA GLU A 426 -27.47 4.55 7.68
C GLU A 426 -26.82 3.33 8.38
N GLN A 427 -25.91 2.61 7.69
CA GLN A 427 -25.16 1.51 8.32
C GLN A 427 -24.33 1.97 9.51
N LEU A 428 -23.70 3.16 9.43
CA LEU A 428 -22.94 3.72 10.56
C LEU A 428 -23.85 3.98 11.79
N LEU A 429 -25.13 4.31 11.58
CA LEU A 429 -26.11 4.51 12.64
C LEU A 429 -26.69 3.20 13.16
N ASP A 430 -27.04 2.28 12.26
CA ASP A 430 -27.73 1.03 12.61
C ASP A 430 -26.77 -0.04 13.16
N CYS A 431 -25.51 0.01 12.77
CA CYS A 431 -24.49 -0.96 13.15
C CYS A 431 -23.63 -0.50 14.33
N GLN A 432 -24.23 0.27 15.25
CA GLN A 432 -23.53 0.74 16.44
C GLN A 432 -22.96 -0.43 17.25
N PRO A 433 -21.68 -0.37 17.65
CA PRO A 433 -21.09 -1.33 18.57
C PRO A 433 -21.56 -1.07 20.00
N SER A 434 -21.02 -1.80 20.98
CA SER A 434 -21.22 -1.51 22.40
C SER A 434 -20.71 -0.11 22.78
N GLU A 435 -20.98 0.32 24.03
CA GLU A 435 -20.43 1.57 24.56
C GLU A 435 -18.89 1.63 24.45
N THR A 436 -18.21 0.49 24.63
CA THR A 436 -16.76 0.37 24.47
C THR A 436 -16.32 0.66 23.04
N GLY A 437 -16.98 0.09 22.03
CA GLY A 437 -16.68 0.36 20.63
C GLY A 437 -17.01 1.79 20.21
N GLN A 438 -18.06 2.41 20.78
CA GLN A 438 -18.40 3.83 20.58
C GLN A 438 -17.32 4.74 21.19
N ALA A 439 -16.83 4.42 22.39
CA ALA A 439 -15.74 5.15 23.03
C ALA A 439 -14.45 5.07 22.19
N LEU A 440 -14.16 3.90 21.60
CA LEU A 440 -13.04 3.72 20.69
C LEU A 440 -13.15 4.62 19.44
N ASN A 441 -14.32 4.66 18.80
CA ASN A 441 -14.56 5.57 17.68
C ASN A 441 -14.33 7.04 18.10
N GLN A 442 -14.89 7.48 19.23
CA GLN A 442 -14.75 8.85 19.71
C GLN A 442 -13.29 9.21 20.00
N SER A 443 -12.53 8.35 20.68
CA SER A 443 -11.11 8.57 20.97
C SER A 443 -10.27 8.68 19.69
N SER A 444 -10.63 7.94 18.64
CA SER A 444 -9.93 7.95 17.36
C SER A 444 -10.10 9.27 16.58
N ILE A 445 -11.17 10.04 16.82
CA ILE A 445 -11.39 11.36 16.21
C ILE A 445 -10.23 12.30 16.53
N ASP A 446 -9.84 12.38 17.80
CA ASP A 446 -8.77 13.27 18.25
C ASP A 446 -7.40 12.80 17.75
N ILE A 447 -7.14 11.49 17.81
CA ILE A 447 -5.86 10.89 17.43
C ILE A 447 -5.59 11.01 15.93
N LEU A 448 -6.59 10.71 15.11
CA LEU A 448 -6.46 10.70 13.65
C LEU A 448 -6.75 12.06 13.02
N ARG A 449 -7.26 13.01 13.79
CA ARG A 449 -7.77 14.30 13.29
C ARG A 449 -8.78 14.14 12.15
N ASN A 450 -9.50 13.02 12.16
CA ASN A 450 -10.56 12.71 11.24
C ASN A 450 -11.89 12.95 11.96
N PRO A 451 -12.77 13.83 11.48
CA PRO A 451 -14.01 14.22 12.19
C PRO A 451 -14.99 13.07 12.42
N ILE A 452 -14.84 11.97 11.73
CA ILE A 452 -15.68 10.77 11.94
C ILE A 452 -14.96 9.64 12.69
N GLY A 453 -13.65 9.80 12.97
CA GLY A 453 -12.83 8.77 13.60
C GLY A 453 -12.70 7.49 12.78
N ILE A 454 -12.32 6.39 13.44
CA ILE A 454 -12.32 5.05 12.85
C ILE A 454 -13.74 4.48 12.97
N PRO A 455 -14.43 4.13 11.87
CA PRO A 455 -15.71 3.46 11.96
C PRO A 455 -15.58 2.13 12.71
N VAL A 456 -16.34 1.99 13.81
CA VAL A 456 -16.45 0.76 14.59
C VAL A 456 -17.86 0.22 14.44
N LEU A 457 -18.00 -1.01 13.97
CA LEU A 457 -19.28 -1.63 13.64
C LEU A 457 -19.53 -2.87 14.50
N ALA A 458 -20.79 -3.17 14.76
CA ALA A 458 -21.19 -4.44 15.37
C ALA A 458 -20.84 -5.60 14.42
N GLY A 459 -19.91 -6.46 14.83
CA GLY A 459 -19.41 -7.58 14.02
C GLY A 459 -20.23 -8.86 14.11
N ASN A 460 -21.43 -8.81 14.68
CA ASN A 460 -22.27 -9.98 14.96
C ASN A 460 -23.39 -10.22 13.94
N ARG A 461 -23.51 -9.39 12.88
CA ARG A 461 -24.59 -9.48 11.89
C ARG A 461 -24.19 -9.03 10.49
N SER A 462 -24.67 -9.72 9.48
CA SER A 462 -24.37 -9.49 8.06
C SER A 462 -24.89 -8.15 7.51
N ALA A 463 -25.90 -7.56 8.13
CA ALA A 463 -26.38 -6.22 7.77
C ALA A 463 -25.31 -5.12 7.93
N CYS A 464 -24.25 -5.40 8.72
CA CYS A 464 -23.13 -4.49 8.97
C CYS A 464 -21.91 -4.78 8.09
N ASP A 465 -21.99 -5.74 7.20
CA ASP A 465 -20.92 -5.98 6.21
C ASP A 465 -20.84 -4.82 5.22
N TRP A 466 -19.66 -4.60 4.64
CA TRP A 466 -19.51 -3.63 3.56
C TRP A 466 -20.40 -3.98 2.37
N ILE A 467 -20.94 -2.97 1.73
CA ILE A 467 -21.79 -3.13 0.54
C ILE A 467 -20.92 -3.65 -0.61
N VAL A 468 -21.45 -4.63 -1.33
CA VAL A 468 -20.85 -5.14 -2.58
C VAL A 468 -21.57 -4.47 -3.75
N ASP A 469 -20.83 -3.66 -4.51
CA ASP A 469 -21.31 -3.02 -5.74
C ASP A 469 -20.53 -3.60 -6.93
N PRO A 470 -21.20 -4.20 -7.93
CA PRO A 470 -20.51 -4.81 -9.07
C PRO A 470 -19.79 -3.81 -9.98
N ALA A 471 -20.03 -2.50 -9.83
CA ALA A 471 -19.31 -1.45 -10.55
C ALA A 471 -17.93 -1.14 -9.92
N ALA A 472 -17.67 -1.62 -8.70
CA ALA A 472 -16.37 -1.44 -8.07
C ALA A 472 -15.37 -2.52 -8.53
N PRO A 473 -14.08 -2.20 -8.70
CA PRO A 473 -13.05 -3.17 -9.12
C PRO A 473 -12.69 -4.21 -8.05
N GLN A 474 -13.22 -4.04 -6.83
CA GLN A 474 -13.00 -4.92 -5.69
C GLN A 474 -14.26 -4.91 -4.82
N GLU A 475 -14.66 -6.06 -4.27
CA GLU A 475 -15.79 -6.16 -3.36
C GLU A 475 -15.60 -5.28 -2.11
N GLY A 476 -16.64 -4.56 -1.73
CA GLY A 476 -16.63 -3.71 -0.55
C GLY A 476 -16.01 -2.33 -0.73
N LEU A 477 -15.61 -1.95 -1.95
CA LEU A 477 -15.20 -0.58 -2.29
C LEU A 477 -16.39 0.26 -2.77
N ILE A 478 -16.33 1.56 -2.50
CA ILE A 478 -17.16 2.55 -3.20
C ILE A 478 -16.73 2.59 -4.67
N PRO A 479 -17.65 2.44 -5.67
CA PRO A 479 -17.31 2.58 -7.07
C PRO A 479 -16.77 3.98 -7.40
N GLY A 480 -15.84 4.09 -8.35
CA GLY A 480 -15.21 5.36 -8.74
C GLY A 480 -16.19 6.46 -9.10
N GLU A 481 -17.32 6.12 -9.74
CA GLU A 481 -18.38 7.09 -10.10
C GLU A 481 -19.08 7.74 -8.90
N LYS A 482 -18.97 7.14 -7.70
CA LYS A 482 -19.57 7.66 -6.47
C LYS A 482 -18.58 8.41 -5.59
N LEU A 483 -17.32 8.48 -6.01
CA LEU A 483 -16.26 9.15 -5.27
C LEU A 483 -16.22 10.65 -5.54
N ALA A 484 -15.79 11.41 -4.54
CA ALA A 484 -15.76 12.87 -4.61
C ALA A 484 -14.73 13.37 -5.62
N SER A 485 -15.17 14.17 -6.57
CA SER A 485 -14.30 14.78 -7.57
C SER A 485 -14.86 16.07 -8.14
N ILE A 486 -13.98 16.92 -8.65
CA ILE A 486 -14.32 18.13 -9.41
C ILE A 486 -13.35 18.33 -10.55
N ARG A 487 -13.88 18.67 -11.73
CA ARG A 487 -13.14 19.16 -12.90
C ARG A 487 -13.62 20.56 -13.23
N THR A 488 -12.69 21.51 -13.38
CA THR A 488 -13.02 22.93 -13.48
C THR A 488 -11.93 23.70 -14.22
N ASN A 489 -12.27 24.88 -14.77
CA ASN A 489 -11.28 25.83 -15.28
C ASN A 489 -10.88 26.88 -14.23
N GLN A 490 -11.44 26.82 -13.03
CA GLN A 490 -11.08 27.65 -11.88
C GLN A 490 -9.91 27.02 -11.13
N TYR A 491 -10.12 26.57 -9.91
CA TYR A 491 -9.06 25.95 -9.12
C TYR A 491 -9.59 24.73 -8.34
N ALA A 492 -8.66 23.89 -7.95
CA ALA A 492 -8.87 22.87 -6.94
C ALA A 492 -7.63 22.80 -6.02
N SER A 493 -7.84 22.79 -4.71
CA SER A 493 -6.75 22.73 -3.74
C SER A 493 -7.04 21.72 -2.64
N ASN A 494 -6.01 21.09 -2.11
CA ASN A 494 -6.13 20.21 -0.96
C ASN A 494 -4.88 20.28 -0.08
N SER A 495 -5.10 20.31 1.24
CA SER A 495 -4.06 20.29 2.27
C SER A 495 -4.31 19.20 3.31
N ASN A 496 -4.73 18.02 2.86
CA ASN A 496 -5.04 16.81 3.63
C ASN A 496 -6.34 16.85 4.44
N ASP A 497 -7.14 17.89 4.34
CA ASP A 497 -8.53 17.85 4.81
C ASP A 497 -9.42 17.10 3.82
N SER A 498 -10.71 16.93 4.13
CA SER A 498 -11.65 16.21 3.29
C SER A 498 -11.84 16.88 1.91
N TYR A 499 -12.58 16.22 1.05
CA TYR A 499 -12.98 16.73 -0.27
C TYR A 499 -13.81 18.02 -0.22
N TRP A 500 -14.42 18.36 0.92
CA TRP A 500 -15.48 19.37 1.06
C TRP A 500 -15.11 20.73 0.48
N LEU A 501 -14.00 21.34 0.92
CA LEU A 501 -13.60 22.70 0.54
C LEU A 501 -12.43 22.73 -0.45
N VAL A 502 -12.33 21.77 -1.35
CA VAL A 502 -11.29 21.78 -2.40
C VAL A 502 -11.48 22.93 -3.41
N ASN A 503 -12.69 23.48 -3.47
CA ASN A 503 -13.04 24.69 -4.18
C ASN A 503 -14.11 25.43 -3.35
N LEU A 504 -13.83 26.69 -2.92
CA LEU A 504 -14.75 27.47 -2.09
C LEU A 504 -16.00 27.91 -2.83
N ASP A 505 -15.90 28.16 -4.14
CA ASP A 505 -17.03 28.60 -4.96
C ASP A 505 -17.97 27.45 -5.30
N LYS A 506 -17.45 26.22 -5.23
CA LYS A 506 -18.17 24.97 -5.54
C LYS A 506 -17.84 23.88 -4.53
N PRO A 507 -18.22 24.04 -3.25
CA PRO A 507 -18.00 23.00 -2.25
C PRO A 507 -18.61 21.67 -2.66
N LEU A 508 -17.88 20.59 -2.46
CA LEU A 508 -18.38 19.25 -2.73
C LEU A 508 -19.16 18.76 -1.51
N THR A 509 -20.42 18.37 -1.70
CA THR A 509 -21.31 17.95 -0.60
C THR A 509 -22.17 16.76 -0.98
N GLY A 510 -22.70 16.06 0.03
CA GLY A 510 -23.63 14.95 -0.15
C GLY A 510 -22.95 13.60 -0.37
N TYR A 511 -21.70 13.47 0.02
CA TYR A 511 -20.97 12.22 -0.04
C TYR A 511 -21.07 11.45 1.30
N LEU A 512 -20.74 10.16 1.26
CA LEU A 512 -20.77 9.30 2.45
C LEU A 512 -19.72 9.75 3.48
N LYS A 513 -20.06 9.72 4.76
CA LYS A 513 -19.18 10.13 5.86
C LYS A 513 -17.83 9.42 5.87
N VAL A 514 -17.78 8.16 5.44
CA VAL A 514 -16.51 7.40 5.34
C VAL A 514 -15.51 8.01 4.37
N MET A 515 -15.96 8.91 3.48
CA MET A 515 -15.11 9.66 2.55
C MET A 515 -14.51 10.92 3.17
N GLY A 516 -14.97 11.34 4.34
CA GLY A 516 -14.52 12.54 5.05
C GLY A 516 -15.68 13.40 5.55
N GLY A 517 -15.37 14.38 6.37
CA GLY A 517 -16.36 15.29 6.97
C GLY A 517 -16.75 16.45 6.08
N GLU A 518 -17.97 16.94 6.27
CA GLU A 518 -18.50 18.21 5.81
C GLU A 518 -18.91 19.06 7.01
N ASP A 519 -19.02 20.38 6.87
CA ASP A 519 -19.46 21.30 7.93
C ASP A 519 -18.62 21.22 9.24
N TYR A 520 -17.30 21.05 9.13
CA TYR A 520 -16.39 21.05 10.26
C TYR A 520 -15.29 22.10 10.13
N GLN A 521 -14.64 22.41 11.23
CA GLN A 521 -13.49 23.31 11.21
C GLN A 521 -12.27 22.63 10.59
N VAL A 522 -11.95 22.98 9.34
CA VAL A 522 -10.76 22.49 8.66
C VAL A 522 -9.48 22.95 9.36
N SER A 523 -8.39 22.26 9.15
CA SER A 523 -7.08 22.54 9.73
C SER A 523 -6.61 23.98 9.44
N LEU A 524 -5.79 24.56 10.33
CA LEU A 524 -5.21 25.89 10.12
C LEU A 524 -4.43 26.00 8.80
N ARG A 525 -3.81 24.90 8.38
CA ARG A 525 -3.09 24.80 7.10
C ARG A 525 -4.04 24.93 5.91
N SER A 526 -5.18 24.25 5.96
CA SER A 526 -6.22 24.36 4.94
C SER A 526 -6.86 25.75 4.96
N GLN A 527 -7.14 26.33 6.15
CA GLN A 527 -7.64 27.70 6.25
C GLN A 527 -6.69 28.70 5.59
N LEU A 528 -5.37 28.58 5.85
CA LEU A 528 -4.38 29.43 5.20
C LEU A 528 -4.33 29.21 3.69
N ALA A 529 -4.44 27.95 3.24
CA ALA A 529 -4.46 27.60 1.83
C ALA A 529 -5.66 28.22 1.07
N LEU A 530 -6.81 28.30 1.74
CA LEU A 530 -8.04 28.87 1.16
C LEU A 530 -8.05 30.42 1.15
N LEU A 531 -7.15 31.09 1.90
CA LEU A 531 -7.00 32.54 1.91
C LEU A 531 -6.06 33.06 0.80
N GLN A 532 -5.30 32.19 0.15
CA GLN A 532 -4.36 32.52 -0.92
C GLN A 532 -5.02 32.48 -2.30
#